data_4b102a5ccc2fad8956f559d917c260cb
#
_entry.id   4b102a5ccc2fad8956f559d917c260cb
#
_cell.length_a   1.000
_cell.length_b   1.000
_cell.length_c   1.000
_cell.angle_alpha   90.00
_cell.angle_beta   90.00
_cell.angle_gamma   90.00
#
_symmetry.space_group_name_H-M   'P 1'
#
loop_
_entity.id
_entity.type
_entity.pdbx_description
1 polymer ?
#
loop_
_entity_poly.entity_id
_entity_poly.type
_entity_poly.pdbx_seq_one_letter_code
_entity_poly.pdbx_strand_id
1 'polypeptide(L)'
;MVVDMSEDTGFDIWCGLDVGKQAHHACALDAAGRKVFDKPLPQDQTKLEDLFHNLAEHGRVLMIVDQPNTIGALPIAVARSMGITVAYLPGLAMRRAADLY
;
A
#
# COMPACT_ATOMS: atom_id res chain seq x y z
N MET A 1 6.24 17.09 6.81
CA MET A 1 5.18 17.72 6.02
C MET A 1 3.90 16.90 6.14
N VAL A 2 2.82 17.54 6.44
CA VAL A 2 1.53 16.87 6.48
C VAL A 2 0.88 17.07 5.11
N VAL A 3 0.57 15.96 4.45
CA VAL A 3 -0.15 15.99 3.19
C VAL A 3 -1.58 15.56 3.48
N ASP A 4 -2.52 16.40 3.09
CA ASP A 4 -3.93 16.04 3.16
C ASP A 4 -4.24 15.13 1.97
N MET A 5 -4.17 13.84 2.19
CA MET A 5 -4.38 12.86 1.14
C MET A 5 -5.85 12.65 0.81
N SER A 6 -6.75 13.28 1.55
CA SER A 6 -8.17 13.18 1.27
C SER A 6 -8.66 14.12 0.20
N GLU A 7 -7.85 15.14 -0.17
CA GLU A 7 -8.24 16.13 -1.16
C GLU A 7 -7.67 15.83 -2.53
N ASP A 8 -8.52 15.77 -3.52
CA ASP A 8 -8.21 15.81 -4.96
C ASP A 8 -7.18 14.79 -5.46
N THR A 9 -6.89 13.76 -4.69
CA THR A 9 -5.97 12.72 -5.13
C THR A 9 -6.65 11.67 -6.01
N GLY A 10 -7.97 11.55 -5.89
CA GLY A 10 -8.72 10.50 -6.57
C GLY A 10 -8.57 9.13 -5.95
N PHE A 11 -7.88 9.02 -4.81
CA PHE A 11 -7.70 7.75 -4.11
C PHE A 11 -8.55 7.71 -2.84
N ASP A 12 -8.99 6.49 -2.50
CA ASP A 12 -9.83 6.23 -1.32
C ASP A 12 -9.05 5.45 -0.27
N ILE A 13 -8.05 4.69 -0.70
CA ILE A 13 -7.26 3.82 0.15
C ILE A 13 -5.78 4.09 -0.13
N TRP A 14 -5.01 4.23 0.92
CA TRP A 14 -3.56 4.38 0.87
C TRP A 14 -2.93 3.17 1.53
N CYS A 15 -2.22 2.36 0.76
CA CYS A 15 -1.62 1.12 1.25
C CYS A 15 -0.10 1.22 1.23
N GLY A 16 0.49 1.32 2.42
CA GLY A 16 1.93 1.31 2.57
C GLY A 16 2.46 -0.11 2.59
N LEU A 17 3.46 -0.37 1.77
CA LEU A 17 4.14 -1.67 1.72
C LEU A 17 5.51 -1.57 2.34
N ASP A 18 5.76 -2.41 3.33
CA ASP A 18 7.08 -2.63 3.88
C ASP A 18 7.60 -3.95 3.31
N VAL A 19 8.58 -3.85 2.41
CA VAL A 19 9.12 -5.01 1.70
C VAL A 19 10.39 -5.45 2.39
N GLY A 20 10.29 -6.53 3.15
CA GLY A 20 11.42 -7.13 3.82
C GLY A 20 12.09 -8.23 3.00
N LYS A 21 13.19 -8.75 3.51
CA LYS A 21 13.94 -9.82 2.83
C LYS A 21 13.17 -11.14 2.83
N GLN A 22 12.51 -11.45 3.92
CA GLN A 22 11.82 -12.73 4.11
C GLN A 22 10.32 -12.59 4.21
N ALA A 23 9.84 -11.40 4.57
CA ALA A 23 8.43 -11.16 4.74
C ALA A 23 8.10 -9.73 4.36
N HIS A 24 6.90 -9.53 3.88
CA HIS A 24 6.38 -8.21 3.53
C HIS A 24 5.18 -7.91 4.41
N HIS A 25 4.96 -6.64 4.70
CA HIS A 25 3.83 -6.20 5.51
C HIS A 25 3.11 -5.07 4.80
N ALA A 26 1.79 -5.03 4.90
CA ALA A 26 1.00 -3.95 4.34
C ALA A 26 0.12 -3.33 5.41
N CYS A 27 0.03 -2.01 5.38
CA CYS A 27 -0.88 -1.24 6.23
C CYS A 27 -1.67 -0.31 5.33
N ALA A 28 -2.98 -0.49 5.29
CA ALA A 28 -3.85 0.32 4.44
C ALA A 28 -4.77 1.17 5.31
N LEU A 29 -4.91 2.43 4.91
CA LEU A 29 -5.75 3.40 5.60
C LEU A 29 -6.80 3.93 4.63
N ASP A 30 -7.98 4.28 5.16
CA ASP A 30 -8.98 4.99 4.40
C ASP A 30 -8.79 6.51 4.49
N ALA A 31 -9.65 7.28 3.84
CA ALA A 31 -9.55 8.74 3.82
C ALA A 31 -9.72 9.37 5.20
N ALA A 32 -10.36 8.67 6.13
CA ALA A 32 -10.51 9.14 7.51
C ALA A 32 -9.31 8.76 8.39
N GLY A 33 -8.32 8.08 7.83
CA GLY A 33 -7.15 7.64 8.57
C GLY A 33 -7.35 6.35 9.35
N ARG A 34 -8.46 5.65 9.14
CA ARG A 34 -8.72 4.39 9.82
C ARG A 34 -8.03 3.24 9.11
N LYS A 35 -7.49 2.32 9.90
CA LYS A 35 -6.87 1.12 9.33
C LYS A 35 -7.94 0.19 8.79
N VAL A 36 -7.84 -0.11 7.50
CA VAL A 36 -8.69 -1.11 6.86
C VAL A 36 -7.96 -2.43 6.67
N PHE A 37 -6.63 -2.41 6.79
CA PHE A 37 -5.80 -3.59 6.68
C PHE A 37 -4.46 -3.33 7.35
N ASP A 38 -3.95 -4.31 8.11
CA ASP A 38 -2.63 -4.22 8.76
C ASP A 38 -2.16 -5.64 9.05
N LYS A 39 -1.51 -6.27 8.08
CA LYS A 39 -1.12 -7.68 8.18
C LYS A 39 0.10 -7.98 7.32
N PRO A 40 0.84 -9.05 7.67
CA PRO A 40 1.83 -9.59 6.76
C PRO A 40 1.20 -9.99 5.43
N LEU A 41 1.93 -9.83 4.34
CA LEU A 41 1.47 -10.22 3.03
C LEU A 41 1.84 -11.67 2.73
N PRO A 42 0.96 -12.41 2.06
CA PRO A 42 1.31 -13.74 1.59
C PRO A 42 2.35 -13.67 0.47
N GLN A 43 3.12 -14.74 0.33
CA GLN A 43 4.08 -14.88 -0.77
C GLN A 43 3.52 -15.79 -1.85
N ASP A 44 2.32 -15.48 -2.28
CA ASP A 44 1.56 -16.27 -3.23
C ASP A 44 0.78 -15.31 -4.12
N GLN A 45 0.98 -15.44 -5.43
CA GLN A 45 0.38 -14.51 -6.38
C GLN A 45 -1.15 -14.48 -6.28
N THR A 46 -1.77 -15.65 -6.21
CA THR A 46 -3.23 -15.74 -6.15
C THR A 46 -3.78 -15.09 -4.89
N LYS A 47 -3.13 -15.34 -3.75
CA LYS A 47 -3.56 -14.73 -2.48
C LYS A 47 -3.35 -13.22 -2.48
N LEU A 48 -2.27 -12.75 -3.09
CA LEU A 48 -2.04 -11.31 -3.25
C LEU A 48 -3.11 -10.68 -4.14
N GLU A 49 -3.45 -11.33 -5.22
CA GLU A 49 -4.51 -10.84 -6.10
C GLU A 49 -5.84 -10.73 -5.36
N ASP A 50 -6.19 -11.74 -4.57
CA ASP A 50 -7.42 -11.72 -3.77
C ASP A 50 -7.41 -10.59 -2.75
N LEU A 51 -6.30 -10.40 -2.06
CA LEU A 51 -6.15 -9.36 -1.08
C LEU A 51 -6.29 -7.97 -1.70
N PHE A 52 -5.59 -7.73 -2.80
CA PHE A 52 -5.63 -6.44 -3.47
C PHE A 52 -6.99 -6.19 -4.11
N HIS A 53 -7.65 -7.24 -4.58
CA HIS A 53 -9.01 -7.12 -5.08
C HIS A 53 -9.97 -6.69 -3.96
N ASN A 54 -9.83 -7.26 -2.78
CA ASN A 54 -10.61 -6.87 -1.62
C ASN A 54 -10.37 -5.41 -1.22
N LEU A 55 -9.12 -4.97 -1.25
CA LEU A 55 -8.81 -3.56 -0.99
C LEU A 55 -9.47 -2.66 -2.03
N ALA A 56 -9.43 -3.05 -3.29
CA ALA A 56 -10.00 -2.25 -4.37
C ALA A 56 -11.52 -2.15 -4.28
N GLU A 57 -12.17 -3.05 -3.56
CA GLU A 57 -13.61 -2.93 -3.30
C GLU A 57 -13.96 -1.75 -2.41
N HIS A 58 -13.01 -1.27 -1.61
CA HIS A 58 -13.21 -0.07 -0.78
C HIS A 58 -13.05 1.22 -1.56
N GLY A 59 -12.56 1.15 -2.79
CA GLY A 59 -12.34 2.30 -3.64
C GLY A 59 -11.00 2.22 -4.35
N ARG A 60 -10.53 3.36 -4.83
CA ARG A 60 -9.28 3.45 -5.57
C ARG A 60 -8.09 3.36 -4.61
N VAL A 61 -7.16 2.47 -4.91
CA VAL A 61 -6.01 2.19 -4.03
C VAL A 61 -4.76 2.84 -4.60
N LEU A 62 -4.02 3.57 -3.75
CA LEU A 62 -2.66 3.99 -4.03
C LEU A 62 -1.72 3.14 -3.17
N MET A 63 -0.84 2.40 -3.83
CA MET A 63 0.18 1.60 -3.16
C MET A 63 1.42 2.44 -3.00
N ILE A 64 1.99 2.49 -1.79
CA ILE A 64 3.13 3.34 -1.48
C ILE A 64 4.29 2.47 -1.03
N VAL A 65 5.45 2.66 -1.66
CA VAL A 65 6.70 1.99 -1.27
C VAL A 65 7.76 3.04 -0.97
N ASP A 66 8.67 2.73 -0.05
CA ASP A 66 9.69 3.68 0.38
C ASP A 66 11.09 3.35 -0.12
N GLN A 67 11.27 2.25 -0.84
CA GLN A 67 12.59 1.83 -1.34
C GLN A 67 12.51 1.48 -2.82
N PRO A 68 13.37 2.07 -3.66
CA PRO A 68 13.30 1.83 -5.10
C PRO A 68 13.69 0.41 -5.51
N ASN A 69 14.53 -0.26 -4.73
CA ASN A 69 14.95 -1.63 -5.04
C ASN A 69 13.87 -2.67 -4.79
N THR A 70 12.71 -2.27 -4.28
CA THR A 70 11.59 -3.18 -4.03
C THR A 70 10.63 -3.26 -5.20
N ILE A 71 10.84 -2.49 -6.27
CA ILE A 71 9.94 -2.43 -7.41
C ILE A 71 9.75 -3.80 -8.08
N GLY A 72 10.78 -4.65 -8.04
CA GLY A 72 10.68 -6.00 -8.59
C GLY A 72 10.06 -7.03 -7.66
N ALA A 73 9.67 -6.65 -6.44
CA ALA A 73 9.10 -7.59 -5.49
C ALA A 73 7.72 -8.06 -5.95
N LEU A 74 7.38 -9.29 -5.59
CA LEU A 74 6.12 -9.90 -6.03
C LEU A 74 4.88 -9.06 -5.71
N PRO A 75 4.71 -8.49 -4.50
CA PRO A 75 3.52 -7.70 -4.23
C PRO A 75 3.36 -6.52 -5.18
N ILE A 76 4.46 -5.87 -5.55
CA ILE A 76 4.42 -4.72 -6.44
C ILE A 76 4.09 -5.15 -7.86
N ALA A 77 4.67 -6.27 -8.31
CA ALA A 77 4.37 -6.81 -9.62
C ALA A 77 2.88 -7.18 -9.75
N VAL A 78 2.32 -7.80 -8.71
CA VAL A 78 0.91 -8.16 -8.69
C VAL A 78 0.03 -6.90 -8.70
N ALA A 79 0.34 -5.91 -7.86
CA ALA A 79 -0.42 -4.67 -7.83
C ALA A 79 -0.44 -4.00 -9.19
N ARG A 80 0.70 -3.91 -9.85
CA ARG A 80 0.80 -3.31 -11.20
C ARG A 80 0.00 -4.09 -12.23
N SER A 81 0.06 -5.42 -12.17
CA SER A 81 -0.69 -6.26 -13.11
C SER A 81 -2.20 -6.07 -12.96
N MET A 82 -2.66 -5.65 -11.80
CA MET A 82 -4.06 -5.38 -11.52
C MET A 82 -4.46 -3.93 -11.82
N GLY A 83 -3.53 -3.12 -12.33
CA GLY A 83 -3.81 -1.72 -12.62
C GLY A 83 -3.80 -0.81 -11.40
N ILE A 84 -3.28 -1.27 -10.27
CA ILE A 84 -3.16 -0.44 -9.07
C ILE A 84 -1.98 0.51 -9.23
N THR A 85 -2.19 1.77 -8.92
CA THR A 85 -1.14 2.78 -8.98
C THR A 85 -0.15 2.56 -7.85
N VAL A 86 1.15 2.54 -8.18
CA VAL A 86 2.22 2.40 -7.20
C VAL A 86 3.05 3.68 -7.21
N ALA A 87 3.26 4.26 -6.03
CA ALA A 87 4.07 5.44 -5.86
C ALA A 87 5.28 5.12 -4.99
N TYR A 88 6.41 5.73 -5.33
CA TYR A 88 7.62 5.66 -4.52
C TYR A 88 7.75 6.95 -3.72
N LEU A 89 7.72 6.82 -2.40
CA LEU A 89 7.89 7.95 -1.48
C LEU A 89 8.95 7.58 -0.45
N PRO A 90 10.19 8.04 -0.63
CA PRO A 90 11.31 7.58 0.19
C PRO A 90 11.16 7.96 1.65
N GLY A 91 10.99 6.96 2.49
CA GLY A 91 11.07 7.04 3.96
C GLY A 91 9.99 7.82 4.67
N LEU A 92 9.21 8.62 3.98
CA LEU A 92 8.33 9.58 4.64
C LEU A 92 6.93 9.02 4.91
N ALA A 93 6.31 8.43 3.91
CA ALA A 93 4.91 8.03 4.03
C ALA A 93 4.72 6.91 5.04
N MET A 94 5.59 5.91 5.04
CA MET A 94 5.50 4.78 5.96
C MET A 94 5.70 5.23 7.41
N ARG A 95 6.69 6.09 7.64
CA ARG A 95 6.94 6.62 8.97
C ARG A 95 5.78 7.45 9.48
N ARG A 96 5.17 8.25 8.63
CA ARG A 96 4.03 9.08 9.02
C ARG A 96 2.85 8.24 9.42
N ALA A 97 2.59 7.17 8.68
CA ALA A 97 1.52 6.25 9.03
C ALA A 97 1.76 5.61 10.41
N ALA A 98 3.00 5.22 10.72
CA ALA A 98 3.35 4.66 12.01
C ALA A 98 3.23 5.68 13.14
N ASP A 99 3.66 6.92 12.91
CA ASP A 99 3.66 7.96 13.94
C ASP A 99 2.26 8.46 14.28
N LEU A 100 1.32 8.31 13.36
CA LEU A 100 -0.05 8.77 13.58
C LEU A 100 -0.90 7.78 14.37
N TYR A 101 -0.45 6.57 14.52
CA TYR A 101 -1.20 5.48 15.11
C TYR A 101 -0.35 4.63 16.04
#